data_cf9aea93e3bc2fe7df9eca44aec1dbc2
#
_entry.id   cf9aea93e3bc2fe7df9eca44aec1dbc2
#
_cell.length_a   1.000
_cell.length_b   1.000
_cell.length_c   1.000
_cell.angle_alpha   90.00
_cell.angle_beta   90.00
_cell.angle_gamma   90.00
#
_symmetry.space_group_name_H-M   'P 1'
#
loop_
_entity.id
_entity.type
_entity.pdbx_description
1 polymer ?
#
loop_
_entity_poly.entity_id
_entity_poly.type
_entity_poly.pdbx_seq_one_letter_code
_entity_poly.pdbx_strand_id
1 'polypeptide(L)'
;MTGGHGREGLAAHLVKRLAFFTLDLHLECAPGETVLLTGPSGSGKTTTLRCLAGLDRPDSGFIHFGGEYWHKSETGLHIGPRHRGIGFLAQEYGLFPHMTVEENVRFALKEPGGAAAYLDSVGIAHLRRRKPHEISGGERQRAALCQSLASKPRLLLLDEPFSALDIENRQLIREYLAAVQKASGLAIVQVTHDLTEALTSAVRVIALDKGQAAPDWLERQRAALMQGLAAPRRDGSVA
;
A
#
# COMPACT_ATOMS: atom_id res chain seq x y z
N MET A 1 -14.92 -12.57 -24.48
CA MET A 1 -13.79 -13.43 -24.02
C MET A 1 -13.11 -12.72 -22.87
N THR A 2 -13.61 -12.90 -21.65
CA THR A 2 -13.05 -12.28 -20.44
C THR A 2 -11.96 -13.21 -19.93
N GLY A 3 -10.72 -12.75 -20.10
CA GLY A 3 -9.51 -13.52 -19.88
C GLY A 3 -9.32 -13.97 -18.43
N GLY A 4 -8.76 -15.18 -18.29
CA GLY A 4 -8.51 -15.91 -17.04
C GLY A 4 -7.54 -15.30 -16.03
N HIS A 5 -7.35 -13.98 -15.98
CA HIS A 5 -6.45 -13.29 -15.04
C HIS A 5 -7.03 -13.18 -13.61
N GLY A 6 -8.35 -13.38 -13.43
CA GLY A 6 -9.01 -13.19 -12.13
C GLY A 6 -8.83 -14.33 -11.12
N ARG A 7 -8.28 -15.50 -11.52
CA ARG A 7 -8.19 -16.66 -10.60
C ARG A 7 -6.93 -16.65 -9.71
N GLU A 8 -5.88 -15.96 -10.11
CA GLU A 8 -4.61 -15.94 -9.35
C GLU A 8 -4.35 -14.61 -8.63
N GLY A 9 -4.91 -13.49 -9.10
CA GLY A 9 -4.78 -12.16 -8.52
C GLY A 9 -5.84 -11.82 -7.49
N LEU A 10 -5.89 -10.54 -7.13
CA LEU A 10 -6.92 -9.94 -6.30
C LEU A 10 -8.10 -9.49 -7.19
N ALA A 11 -9.31 -9.85 -6.79
CA ALA A 11 -10.55 -9.30 -7.30
C ALA A 11 -11.46 -8.99 -6.11
N ALA A 12 -11.94 -7.77 -5.99
CA ALA A 12 -12.77 -7.35 -4.88
C ALA A 12 -13.88 -6.40 -5.33
N HIS A 13 -15.05 -6.59 -4.76
CA HIS A 13 -16.13 -5.61 -4.72
C HIS A 13 -16.42 -5.32 -3.25
N LEU A 14 -16.14 -4.11 -2.82
CA LEU A 14 -16.25 -3.68 -1.43
C LEU A 14 -17.40 -2.69 -1.29
N VAL A 15 -18.43 -3.07 -0.56
CA VAL A 15 -19.49 -2.14 -0.15
C VAL A 15 -19.45 -2.02 1.37
N LYS A 16 -19.22 -0.79 1.88
CA LYS A 16 -19.17 -0.53 3.31
C LYS A 16 -19.72 0.84 3.64
N ARG A 17 -20.72 0.87 4.53
CA ARG A 17 -21.27 2.13 5.07
C ARG A 17 -20.24 2.78 5.99
N LEU A 18 -19.90 4.03 5.70
CA LEU A 18 -19.08 4.90 6.53
C LEU A 18 -19.95 6.02 7.11
N ALA A 19 -19.38 6.87 7.98
CA ALA A 19 -20.15 7.90 8.67
C ALA A 19 -20.85 8.91 7.72
N PHE A 20 -20.23 9.23 6.58
CA PHE A 20 -20.70 10.28 5.68
C PHE A 20 -21.04 9.80 4.26
N PHE A 21 -20.64 8.59 3.89
CA PHE A 21 -20.90 8.00 2.57
C PHE A 21 -20.77 6.48 2.62
N THR A 22 -21.12 5.82 1.52
CA THR A 22 -20.88 4.39 1.36
C THR A 22 -19.68 4.19 0.43
N LEU A 23 -18.66 3.44 0.89
CA LEU A 23 -17.62 2.90 0.03
C LEU A 23 -18.28 1.86 -0.88
N ASP A 24 -18.17 2.05 -2.19
CA ASP A 24 -18.59 1.10 -3.22
C ASP A 24 -17.53 1.07 -4.30
N LEU A 25 -16.64 0.08 -4.23
CA LEU A 25 -15.44 0.02 -5.05
C LEU A 25 -15.20 -1.38 -5.62
N HIS A 26 -15.06 -1.44 -6.94
CA HIS A 26 -14.48 -2.59 -7.64
C HIS A 26 -12.97 -2.39 -7.79
N LEU A 27 -12.19 -3.40 -7.41
CA LEU A 27 -10.73 -3.37 -7.47
C LEU A 27 -10.22 -4.74 -7.91
N GLU A 28 -9.30 -4.73 -8.87
CA GLU A 28 -8.55 -5.90 -9.30
C GLU A 28 -7.06 -5.58 -9.21
N CYS A 29 -6.23 -6.59 -8.96
CA CYS A 29 -4.78 -6.48 -9.00
C CYS A 29 -4.21 -7.85 -9.41
N ALA A 30 -3.56 -7.91 -10.57
CA ALA A 30 -2.95 -9.13 -11.07
C ALA A 30 -1.67 -9.47 -10.28
N PRO A 31 -1.20 -10.74 -10.31
CA PRO A 31 0.13 -11.07 -9.81
C PRO A 31 1.20 -10.22 -10.51
N GLY A 32 2.13 -9.67 -9.72
CA GLY A 32 3.18 -8.79 -10.23
C GLY A 32 2.69 -7.37 -10.62
N GLU A 33 1.41 -7.03 -10.40
CA GLU A 33 0.88 -5.69 -10.65
C GLU A 33 0.94 -4.83 -9.39
N THR A 34 1.12 -3.52 -9.58
CA THR A 34 0.87 -2.50 -8.56
C THR A 34 -0.36 -1.70 -8.94
N VAL A 35 -1.30 -1.58 -8.00
CA VAL A 35 -2.46 -0.70 -8.10
C VAL A 35 -2.31 0.42 -7.08
N LEU A 36 -2.36 1.66 -7.56
CA LEU A 36 -2.26 2.85 -6.73
C LEU A 36 -3.65 3.43 -6.47
N LEU A 37 -4.03 3.54 -5.20
CA LEU A 37 -5.23 4.24 -4.77
C LEU A 37 -4.88 5.67 -4.36
N THR A 38 -5.51 6.66 -4.99
CA THR A 38 -5.34 8.08 -4.65
C THR A 38 -6.68 8.76 -4.44
N GLY A 39 -6.68 10.02 -4.03
CA GLY A 39 -7.90 10.80 -3.82
C GLY A 39 -7.85 11.65 -2.56
N PRO A 40 -8.87 12.50 -2.30
CA PRO A 40 -8.94 13.37 -1.14
C PRO A 40 -8.80 12.63 0.19
N SER A 41 -8.37 13.33 1.24
CA SER A 41 -8.42 12.78 2.60
C SER A 41 -9.86 12.41 2.96
N GLY A 42 -10.01 11.26 3.64
CA GLY A 42 -11.34 10.76 4.01
C GLY A 42 -12.13 10.11 2.88
N SER A 43 -11.60 9.90 1.66
CA SER A 43 -12.33 9.29 0.55
C SER A 43 -12.56 7.77 0.66
N GLY A 44 -11.97 7.10 1.67
CA GLY A 44 -12.16 5.65 1.90
C GLY A 44 -10.94 4.78 1.56
N LYS A 45 -9.79 5.35 1.17
CA LYS A 45 -8.58 4.61 0.77
C LYS A 45 -8.05 3.66 1.86
N THR A 46 -7.81 4.17 3.06
CA THR A 46 -7.38 3.37 4.22
C THR A 46 -8.42 2.31 4.58
N THR A 47 -9.72 2.63 4.51
CA THR A 47 -10.80 1.66 4.72
C THR A 47 -10.76 0.53 3.68
N THR A 48 -10.47 0.86 2.42
CA THR A 48 -10.27 -0.14 1.37
C THR A 48 -9.14 -1.11 1.74
N LEU A 49 -7.95 -0.58 2.10
CA LEU A 49 -6.83 -1.44 2.54
C LEU A 49 -7.19 -2.28 3.76
N ARG A 50 -7.89 -1.71 4.76
CA ARG A 50 -8.32 -2.43 5.96
C ARG A 50 -9.30 -3.56 5.66
N CYS A 51 -10.23 -3.35 4.71
CA CYS A 51 -11.13 -4.40 4.22
C CYS A 51 -10.33 -5.51 3.51
N LEU A 52 -9.38 -5.16 2.63
CA LEU A 52 -8.52 -6.12 1.95
C LEU A 52 -7.63 -6.88 2.94
N ALA A 53 -7.17 -6.23 4.00
CA ALA A 53 -6.41 -6.86 5.07
C ALA A 53 -7.24 -7.78 5.98
N GLY A 54 -8.58 -7.65 5.96
CA GLY A 54 -9.48 -8.37 6.87
C GLY A 54 -9.55 -7.78 8.27
N LEU A 55 -9.04 -6.55 8.45
CA LEU A 55 -9.13 -5.76 9.68
C LEU A 55 -10.53 -5.15 9.84
N ASP A 56 -11.14 -4.79 8.71
CA ASP A 56 -12.53 -4.34 8.64
C ASP A 56 -13.34 -5.31 7.78
N ARG A 57 -14.58 -5.53 8.14
CA ARG A 57 -15.51 -6.36 7.36
C ARG A 57 -16.34 -5.47 6.44
N PRO A 58 -16.36 -5.73 5.11
CA PRO A 58 -17.35 -5.12 4.21
C PRO A 58 -18.76 -5.51 4.61
N ASP A 59 -19.74 -4.62 4.38
CA ASP A 59 -21.16 -4.89 4.64
C ASP A 59 -21.72 -5.81 3.56
N SER A 60 -21.27 -5.65 2.30
CA SER A 60 -21.60 -6.55 1.20
C SER A 60 -20.49 -6.63 0.16
N GLY A 61 -20.65 -7.51 -0.82
CA GLY A 61 -19.67 -7.76 -1.87
C GLY A 61 -18.77 -8.95 -1.59
N PHE A 62 -17.58 -8.96 -2.19
CA PHE A 62 -16.62 -10.06 -2.08
C PHE A 62 -15.18 -9.59 -2.12
N ILE A 63 -14.28 -10.43 -1.61
CA ILE A 63 -12.82 -10.35 -1.79
C ILE A 63 -12.35 -11.75 -2.16
N HIS A 64 -11.75 -11.88 -3.31
CA HIS A 64 -11.19 -13.11 -3.84
C HIS A 64 -9.70 -12.90 -4.15
N PHE A 65 -8.85 -13.83 -3.74
CA PHE A 65 -7.41 -13.78 -4.02
C PHE A 65 -6.85 -15.19 -4.19
N GLY A 66 -6.09 -15.40 -5.25
CA GLY A 66 -5.35 -16.64 -5.45
C GLY A 66 -6.20 -17.91 -5.51
N GLY A 67 -7.42 -17.83 -6.02
CA GLY A 67 -8.36 -18.96 -6.11
C GLY A 67 -9.30 -19.10 -4.91
N GLU A 68 -9.15 -18.29 -3.85
CA GLU A 68 -9.92 -18.40 -2.62
C GLU A 68 -10.72 -17.12 -2.32
N TYR A 69 -11.93 -17.28 -1.78
CA TYR A 69 -12.69 -16.14 -1.24
C TYR A 69 -12.22 -15.84 0.18
N TRP A 70 -11.80 -14.59 0.41
CA TRP A 70 -11.50 -14.09 1.74
C TRP A 70 -12.71 -13.41 2.41
N HIS A 71 -13.63 -12.93 1.58
CA HIS A 71 -14.94 -12.43 2.00
C HIS A 71 -15.96 -12.73 0.91
N LYS A 72 -17.15 -13.13 1.33
CA LYS A 72 -18.33 -13.30 0.46
C LYS A 72 -19.58 -13.10 1.30
N SER A 73 -20.22 -11.94 1.13
CA SER A 73 -21.39 -11.56 1.94
C SER A 73 -22.55 -12.53 1.82
N GLU A 74 -22.80 -13.08 0.60
CA GLU A 74 -23.88 -14.03 0.33
C GLU A 74 -23.83 -15.31 1.21
N THR A 75 -22.61 -15.75 1.54
CA THR A 75 -22.38 -16.96 2.35
C THR A 75 -21.98 -16.64 3.79
N GLY A 76 -21.85 -15.35 4.15
CA GLY A 76 -21.36 -14.91 5.45
C GLY A 76 -19.86 -15.15 5.68
N LEU A 77 -19.13 -15.63 4.66
CA LEU A 77 -17.68 -15.91 4.78
C LEU A 77 -16.90 -14.63 5.05
N HIS A 78 -16.00 -14.69 6.04
CA HIS A 78 -15.03 -13.64 6.30
C HIS A 78 -13.78 -14.23 6.94
N ILE A 79 -12.67 -14.26 6.19
CA ILE A 79 -11.37 -14.72 6.66
C ILE A 79 -10.65 -13.55 7.33
N GLY A 80 -10.22 -13.73 8.58
CA GLY A 80 -9.48 -12.73 9.33
C GLY A 80 -8.02 -12.56 8.83
N PRO A 81 -7.32 -11.48 9.25
CA PRO A 81 -6.00 -11.10 8.72
C PRO A 81 -4.94 -12.20 8.81
N ARG A 82 -4.93 -12.98 9.90
CA ARG A 82 -3.93 -14.05 10.15
C ARG A 82 -3.92 -15.14 9.08
N HIS A 83 -5.05 -15.33 8.39
CA HIS A 83 -5.24 -16.41 7.42
C HIS A 83 -5.19 -15.92 5.96
N ARG A 84 -4.97 -14.62 5.72
CA ARG A 84 -4.88 -14.08 4.35
C ARG A 84 -3.47 -14.13 3.76
N GLY A 85 -2.43 -14.33 4.59
CA GLY A 85 -1.04 -14.41 4.11
C GLY A 85 -0.55 -13.13 3.40
N ILE A 86 -1.00 -11.98 3.88
CA ILE A 86 -0.67 -10.65 3.34
C ILE A 86 0.46 -9.99 4.12
N GLY A 87 1.18 -9.07 3.46
CA GLY A 87 1.96 -8.02 4.13
C GLY A 87 1.12 -6.76 4.24
N PHE A 88 1.18 -6.07 5.37
CA PHE A 88 0.46 -4.82 5.57
C PHE A 88 1.36 -3.78 6.26
N LEU A 89 1.63 -2.68 5.56
CA LEU A 89 2.27 -1.50 6.10
C LEU A 89 1.19 -0.46 6.40
N ALA A 90 0.86 -0.29 7.67
CA ALA A 90 -0.07 0.74 8.14
C ALA A 90 0.62 2.10 8.28
N GLN A 91 -0.15 3.18 8.25
CA GLN A 91 0.34 4.55 8.40
C GLN A 91 1.13 4.77 9.71
N GLU A 92 0.78 4.07 10.80
CA GLU A 92 1.48 4.12 12.08
C GLU A 92 2.61 3.08 12.21
N TYR A 93 3.03 2.48 11.09
CA TYR A 93 4.12 1.49 10.94
C TYR A 93 3.94 0.13 11.63
N GLY A 94 3.21 0.01 12.73
CA GLY A 94 2.92 -1.26 13.41
C GLY A 94 4.13 -1.99 14.01
N LEU A 95 5.26 -1.30 14.23
CA LEU A 95 6.43 -1.88 14.90
C LEU A 95 6.16 -2.09 16.39
N PHE A 96 6.63 -3.20 16.93
CA PHE A 96 6.58 -3.50 18.37
C PHE A 96 7.60 -2.63 19.11
N PRO A 97 7.19 -1.71 20.01
CA PRO A 97 8.08 -0.71 20.61
C PRO A 97 9.10 -1.31 21.59
N HIS A 98 8.83 -2.51 22.13
CA HIS A 98 9.70 -3.22 23.05
C HIS A 98 10.75 -4.08 22.37
N MET A 99 10.59 -4.36 21.07
CA MET A 99 11.51 -5.13 20.23
C MET A 99 12.49 -4.21 19.50
N THR A 100 13.70 -4.70 19.23
CA THR A 100 14.64 -4.06 18.32
C THR A 100 14.15 -4.11 16.87
N VAL A 101 14.77 -3.34 15.97
CA VAL A 101 14.47 -3.34 14.53
C VAL A 101 14.64 -4.76 13.96
N GLU A 102 15.71 -5.47 14.32
CA GLU A 102 15.94 -6.85 13.86
C GLU A 102 14.90 -7.83 14.41
N GLU A 103 14.52 -7.71 15.67
CA GLU A 103 13.51 -8.55 16.28
C GLU A 103 12.12 -8.33 15.66
N ASN A 104 11.77 -7.10 15.31
CA ASN A 104 10.54 -6.78 14.57
C ASN A 104 10.48 -7.50 13.22
N VAL A 105 11.56 -7.48 12.45
CA VAL A 105 11.62 -8.19 11.16
C VAL A 105 11.61 -9.71 11.39
N ARG A 106 12.38 -10.21 12.37
CA ARG A 106 12.45 -11.63 12.71
C ARG A 106 11.11 -12.19 13.14
N PHE A 107 10.29 -11.42 13.84
CA PHE A 107 8.94 -11.81 14.27
C PHE A 107 8.04 -12.22 13.08
N ALA A 108 8.20 -11.58 11.93
CA ALA A 108 7.42 -11.87 10.74
C ALA A 108 8.01 -12.97 9.84
N LEU A 109 9.26 -13.40 10.09
CA LEU A 109 9.90 -14.47 9.31
C LEU A 109 9.24 -15.82 9.59
N LYS A 110 8.99 -16.58 8.53
CA LYS A 110 8.51 -17.97 8.63
C LYS A 110 9.63 -18.95 9.03
N GLU A 111 10.88 -18.60 8.68
CA GLU A 111 12.06 -19.44 8.94
C GLU A 111 13.10 -18.65 9.72
N PRO A 112 13.88 -19.30 10.62
CA PRO A 112 14.96 -18.65 11.34
C PRO A 112 16.02 -18.07 10.40
N GLY A 113 16.45 -16.84 10.64
CA GLY A 113 17.50 -16.17 9.88
C GLY A 113 16.97 -15.24 8.78
N GLY A 114 17.89 -14.47 8.17
CA GLY A 114 17.54 -13.58 7.04
C GLY A 114 17.05 -12.18 7.38
N ALA A 115 16.77 -11.83 8.63
CA ALA A 115 16.35 -10.46 9.00
C ALA A 115 17.39 -9.40 8.58
N ALA A 116 18.68 -9.72 8.70
CA ALA A 116 19.75 -8.83 8.27
C ALA A 116 19.67 -8.47 6.78
N ALA A 117 19.38 -9.45 5.91
CA ALA A 117 19.30 -9.21 4.47
C ALA A 117 18.15 -8.25 4.10
N TYR A 118 17.01 -8.32 4.78
CA TYR A 118 15.94 -7.34 4.60
C TYR A 118 16.38 -5.93 5.00
N LEU A 119 17.07 -5.80 6.15
CA LEU A 119 17.56 -4.51 6.64
C LEU A 119 18.64 -3.93 5.76
N ASP A 120 19.53 -4.77 5.21
CA ASP A 120 20.57 -4.37 4.25
C ASP A 120 19.93 -3.84 2.95
N SER A 121 18.91 -4.52 2.44
CA SER A 121 18.22 -4.15 1.20
C SER A 121 17.57 -2.76 1.23
N VAL A 122 17.28 -2.24 2.41
CA VAL A 122 16.69 -0.90 2.60
C VAL A 122 17.63 0.06 3.35
N GLY A 123 18.91 -0.28 3.49
CA GLY A 123 19.96 0.60 4.01
C GLY A 123 19.91 0.90 5.51
N ILE A 124 19.30 0.02 6.34
CA ILE A 124 19.16 0.22 7.79
C ILE A 124 19.80 -0.90 8.66
N ALA A 125 20.66 -1.73 8.09
CA ALA A 125 21.32 -2.81 8.86
C ALA A 125 22.10 -2.33 10.08
N HIS A 126 22.68 -1.13 10.02
CA HIS A 126 23.40 -0.51 11.13
C HIS A 126 22.50 -0.19 12.34
N LEU A 127 21.17 -0.14 12.14
CA LEU A 127 20.14 0.14 13.16
C LEU A 127 19.56 -1.13 13.78
N ARG A 128 19.98 -2.33 13.38
CA ARG A 128 19.35 -3.61 13.75
C ARG A 128 19.13 -3.80 15.25
N ARG A 129 20.01 -3.23 16.11
CA ARG A 129 19.95 -3.34 17.57
C ARG A 129 19.19 -2.19 18.24
N ARG A 130 18.76 -1.18 17.47
CA ARG A 130 17.99 -0.04 17.97
C ARG A 130 16.52 -0.41 18.10
N LYS A 131 15.82 0.29 19.02
CA LYS A 131 14.37 0.18 19.17
C LYS A 131 13.66 1.25 18.31
N PRO A 132 12.38 1.07 17.99
CA PRO A 132 11.63 2.02 17.12
C PRO A 132 11.66 3.47 17.60
N HIS A 133 11.70 3.73 18.90
CA HIS A 133 11.76 5.10 19.44
C HIS A 133 13.15 5.74 19.35
N GLU A 134 14.20 4.99 19.03
CA GLU A 134 15.58 5.46 18.89
C GLU A 134 15.97 5.80 17.45
N ILE A 135 15.05 5.66 16.50
CA ILE A 135 15.28 5.85 15.07
C ILE A 135 14.30 6.88 14.48
N SER A 136 14.67 7.49 13.36
CA SER A 136 13.84 8.48 12.66
C SER A 136 12.55 7.91 12.08
N GLY A 137 11.62 8.77 11.65
CA GLY A 137 10.38 8.37 11.01
C GLY A 137 10.59 7.55 9.75
N GLY A 138 11.51 7.99 8.87
CA GLY A 138 11.84 7.29 7.63
C GLY A 138 12.53 5.93 7.88
N GLU A 139 13.37 5.82 8.91
CA GLU A 139 13.98 4.55 9.30
C GLU A 139 12.94 3.58 9.88
N ARG A 140 11.97 4.08 10.69
CA ARG A 140 10.82 3.28 11.15
C ARG A 140 9.99 2.76 9.98
N GLN A 141 9.75 3.61 8.99
CA GLN A 141 8.99 3.23 7.79
C GLN A 141 9.69 2.13 7.01
N ARG A 142 11.01 2.22 6.81
CA ARG A 142 11.81 1.17 6.17
C ARG A 142 11.82 -0.13 6.98
N ALA A 143 11.96 -0.05 8.30
CA ALA A 143 11.90 -1.22 9.17
C ALA A 143 10.53 -1.93 9.11
N ALA A 144 9.44 -1.18 9.12
CA ALA A 144 8.09 -1.71 9.00
C ALA A 144 7.81 -2.34 7.63
N LEU A 145 8.39 -1.78 6.57
CA LEU A 145 8.34 -2.39 5.24
C LEU A 145 9.07 -3.75 5.23
N CYS A 146 10.28 -3.83 5.82
CA CYS A 146 10.98 -5.10 5.97
C CYS A 146 10.13 -6.13 6.73
N GLN A 147 9.51 -5.72 7.84
CA GLN A 147 8.62 -6.57 8.62
C GLN A 147 7.44 -7.08 7.76
N SER A 148 6.80 -6.22 6.98
CA SER A 148 5.66 -6.59 6.14
C SER A 148 6.05 -7.57 5.00
N LEU A 149 7.29 -7.50 4.51
CA LEU A 149 7.83 -8.37 3.45
C LEU A 149 8.44 -9.68 3.99
N ALA A 150 8.84 -9.71 5.27
CA ALA A 150 9.54 -10.85 5.85
C ALA A 150 8.71 -12.16 5.85
N SER A 151 7.38 -12.05 5.90
CA SER A 151 6.48 -13.20 5.76
C SER A 151 6.38 -13.76 4.33
N LYS A 152 7.09 -13.16 3.35
CA LYS A 152 7.00 -13.48 1.92
C LYS A 152 5.55 -13.50 1.44
N PRO A 153 4.83 -12.39 1.56
CA PRO A 153 3.42 -12.31 1.19
C PRO A 153 3.23 -12.43 -0.33
N ARG A 154 2.03 -12.86 -0.76
CA ARG A 154 1.61 -12.82 -2.16
C ARG A 154 0.87 -11.52 -2.52
N LEU A 155 0.34 -10.81 -1.52
CA LEU A 155 -0.28 -9.50 -1.62
C LEU A 155 0.31 -8.57 -0.56
N LEU A 156 0.79 -7.42 -0.98
CA LEU A 156 1.30 -6.36 -0.11
C LEU A 156 0.37 -5.15 -0.15
N LEU A 157 -0.08 -4.73 1.01
CA LEU A 157 -0.94 -3.57 1.20
C LEU A 157 -0.13 -2.45 1.86
N LEU A 158 -0.05 -1.29 1.23
CA LEU A 158 0.81 -0.19 1.66
C LEU A 158 -0.02 1.08 1.86
N ASP A 159 -0.08 1.59 3.09
CA ASP A 159 -0.74 2.86 3.41
C ASP A 159 0.31 3.96 3.56
N GLU A 160 0.45 4.80 2.53
CA GLU A 160 1.41 5.91 2.43
C GLU A 160 2.89 5.52 2.66
N PRO A 161 3.42 4.53 1.90
CA PRO A 161 4.72 3.92 2.18
C PRO A 161 5.93 4.84 1.98
N PHE A 162 5.74 6.05 1.43
CA PHE A 162 6.84 6.98 1.14
C PHE A 162 6.69 8.33 1.85
N SER A 163 5.69 8.51 2.72
CA SER A 163 5.35 9.81 3.32
C SER A 163 6.47 10.41 4.19
N ALA A 164 7.25 9.59 4.88
CA ALA A 164 8.35 10.03 5.75
C ALA A 164 9.75 9.90 5.12
N LEU A 165 9.84 9.59 3.81
CA LEU A 165 11.09 9.37 3.12
C LEU A 165 11.49 10.58 2.26
N ASP A 166 12.79 10.91 2.27
CA ASP A 166 13.41 11.78 1.29
C ASP A 166 13.47 11.14 -0.11
N ILE A 167 13.90 11.90 -1.10
CA ILE A 167 13.90 11.48 -2.50
C ILE A 167 14.77 10.23 -2.73
N GLU A 168 15.96 10.19 -2.14
CA GLU A 168 16.92 9.09 -2.32
C GLU A 168 16.39 7.78 -1.70
N ASN A 169 15.92 7.86 -0.46
CA ASN A 169 15.32 6.71 0.23
C ASN A 169 14.04 6.23 -0.44
N ARG A 170 13.22 7.15 -0.98
CA ARG A 170 12.02 6.80 -1.75
C ARG A 170 12.38 6.01 -3.00
N GLN A 171 13.43 6.42 -3.73
CA GLN A 171 13.90 5.71 -4.91
C GLN A 171 14.44 4.32 -4.56
N LEU A 172 15.28 4.21 -3.52
CA LEU A 172 15.80 2.93 -3.01
C LEU A 172 14.67 1.93 -2.72
N ILE A 173 13.62 2.38 -2.02
CA ILE A 173 12.49 1.51 -1.67
C ILE A 173 11.68 1.10 -2.91
N ARG A 174 11.48 2.00 -3.87
CA ARG A 174 10.81 1.66 -5.14
C ARG A 174 11.56 0.59 -5.92
N GLU A 175 12.89 0.72 -6.03
CA GLU A 175 13.74 -0.27 -6.71
C GLU A 175 13.70 -1.63 -5.99
N TYR A 176 13.77 -1.61 -4.66
CA TYR A 176 13.66 -2.82 -3.85
C TYR A 176 12.29 -3.51 -4.04
N LEU A 177 11.18 -2.77 -3.97
CA LEU A 177 9.84 -3.33 -4.22
C LEU A 177 9.71 -3.89 -5.63
N ALA A 178 10.23 -3.20 -6.64
CA ALA A 178 10.21 -3.66 -8.03
C ALA A 178 11.02 -4.96 -8.21
N ALA A 179 12.17 -5.08 -7.55
CA ALA A 179 12.98 -6.30 -7.56
C ALA A 179 12.25 -7.48 -6.90
N VAL A 180 11.65 -7.25 -5.72
CA VAL A 180 10.85 -8.28 -5.02
C VAL A 180 9.64 -8.70 -5.87
N GLN A 181 8.94 -7.75 -6.46
CA GLN A 181 7.78 -7.98 -7.32
C GLN A 181 8.14 -8.83 -8.54
N LYS A 182 9.23 -8.49 -9.22
CA LYS A 182 9.75 -9.26 -10.37
C LYS A 182 10.14 -10.68 -10.00
N ALA A 183 10.73 -10.88 -8.82
CA ALA A 183 11.22 -12.19 -8.37
C ALA A 183 10.09 -13.11 -7.88
N SER A 184 9.02 -12.57 -7.29
CA SER A 184 7.99 -13.35 -6.59
C SER A 184 6.58 -13.25 -7.18
N GLY A 185 6.36 -12.37 -8.15
CA GLY A 185 5.01 -12.09 -8.64
C GLY A 185 4.12 -11.37 -7.60
N LEU A 186 4.73 -10.67 -6.63
CA LEU A 186 4.03 -9.95 -5.56
C LEU A 186 3.02 -8.95 -6.13
N ALA A 187 1.75 -9.08 -5.77
CA ALA A 187 0.72 -8.07 -6.06
C ALA A 187 0.81 -6.97 -4.99
N ILE A 188 0.69 -5.70 -5.41
CA ILE A 188 0.78 -4.54 -4.49
C ILE A 188 -0.46 -3.65 -4.66
N VAL A 189 -1.14 -3.34 -3.56
CA VAL A 189 -2.13 -2.27 -3.49
C VAL A 189 -1.58 -1.19 -2.56
N GLN A 190 -1.34 -0.01 -3.13
CA GLN A 190 -0.71 1.10 -2.44
C GLN A 190 -1.66 2.30 -2.37
N VAL A 191 -1.73 2.94 -1.22
CA VAL A 191 -2.40 4.23 -1.05
C VAL A 191 -1.37 5.34 -1.05
N THR A 192 -1.65 6.43 -1.76
CA THR A 192 -0.86 7.66 -1.72
C THR A 192 -1.76 8.89 -1.78
N HIS A 193 -1.32 9.96 -1.14
CA HIS A 193 -1.86 11.31 -1.33
C HIS A 193 -0.95 12.18 -2.21
N ASP A 194 0.23 11.66 -2.60
CA ASP A 194 1.15 12.34 -3.50
C ASP A 194 0.65 12.24 -4.96
N LEU A 195 0.07 13.34 -5.44
CA LEU A 195 -0.43 13.42 -6.81
C LEU A 195 0.67 13.28 -7.85
N THR A 196 1.89 13.75 -7.54
CA THR A 196 3.02 13.59 -8.44
C THR A 196 3.32 12.11 -8.64
N GLU A 197 3.35 11.34 -7.56
CA GLU A 197 3.50 9.90 -7.63
C GLU A 197 2.38 9.25 -8.46
N ALA A 198 1.12 9.61 -8.20
CA ALA A 198 -0.03 9.04 -8.91
C ALA A 198 -0.02 9.37 -10.41
N LEU A 199 0.47 10.54 -10.81
CA LEU A 199 0.43 11.00 -12.20
C LEU A 199 1.68 10.63 -13.01
N THR A 200 2.82 10.36 -12.35
CA THR A 200 4.09 10.01 -13.02
C THR A 200 4.40 8.51 -13.00
N SER A 201 3.69 7.75 -12.17
CA SER A 201 3.88 6.31 -12.10
C SER A 201 3.32 5.61 -13.35
N ALA A 202 4.06 4.62 -13.85
CA ALA A 202 3.62 3.74 -14.95
C ALA A 202 2.69 2.61 -14.49
N VAL A 203 2.05 2.76 -13.32
CA VAL A 203 1.17 1.75 -12.72
C VAL A 203 -0.30 2.16 -12.87
N ARG A 204 -1.20 1.20 -12.70
CA ARG A 204 -2.63 1.48 -12.74
C ARG A 204 -3.05 2.30 -11.52
N VAL A 205 -3.70 3.44 -11.76
CA VAL A 205 -4.18 4.37 -10.73
C VAL A 205 -5.70 4.33 -10.66
N ILE A 206 -6.23 4.22 -9.45
CA ILE A 206 -7.65 4.35 -9.14
C ILE A 206 -7.81 5.57 -8.22
N ALA A 207 -8.47 6.60 -8.71
CA ALA A 207 -8.86 7.73 -7.87
C ALA A 207 -10.15 7.40 -7.13
N LEU A 208 -10.20 7.72 -5.85
CA LEU A 208 -11.35 7.54 -4.97
C LEU A 208 -11.86 8.89 -4.48
N ASP A 209 -13.15 9.15 -4.63
CA ASP A 209 -13.82 10.29 -4.00
C ASP A 209 -15.14 9.82 -3.38
N LYS A 210 -15.36 10.16 -2.11
CA LYS A 210 -16.57 9.78 -1.34
C LYS A 210 -16.96 8.30 -1.52
N GLY A 211 -15.96 7.42 -1.50
CA GLY A 211 -16.15 5.97 -1.54
C GLY A 211 -16.35 5.37 -2.93
N GLN A 212 -16.30 6.14 -3.99
CA GLN A 212 -16.48 5.67 -5.37
C GLN A 212 -15.26 5.99 -6.24
N ALA A 213 -15.07 5.20 -7.29
CA ALA A 213 -14.05 5.50 -8.29
C ALA A 213 -14.38 6.82 -9.01
N ALA A 214 -13.40 7.71 -9.07
CA ALA A 214 -13.56 9.09 -9.56
C ALA A 214 -12.46 9.45 -10.59
N PRO A 215 -12.48 8.86 -11.79
CA PRO A 215 -11.47 9.13 -12.82
C PRO A 215 -11.42 10.63 -13.20
N ASP A 216 -12.55 11.30 -13.27
CA ASP A 216 -12.63 12.74 -13.55
C ASP A 216 -11.90 13.61 -12.51
N TRP A 217 -11.87 13.15 -11.25
CA TRP A 217 -11.10 13.84 -10.21
C TRP A 217 -9.61 13.80 -10.52
N LEU A 218 -9.09 12.66 -10.95
CA LEU A 218 -7.67 12.50 -11.31
C LEU A 218 -7.30 13.38 -12.52
N GLU A 219 -8.15 13.41 -13.54
CA GLU A 219 -7.93 14.24 -14.74
C GLU A 219 -7.93 15.75 -14.39
N ARG A 220 -8.85 16.20 -13.52
CA ARG A 220 -8.84 17.59 -13.03
C ARG A 220 -7.54 17.93 -12.28
N GLN A 221 -7.03 17.02 -11.43
CA GLN A 221 -5.77 17.24 -10.71
C GLN A 221 -4.58 17.29 -11.69
N ARG A 222 -4.58 16.42 -12.69
CA ARG A 222 -3.57 16.43 -13.76
C ARG A 222 -3.56 17.75 -14.52
N ALA A 223 -4.72 18.23 -14.95
CA ALA A 223 -4.85 19.50 -15.64
C ALA A 223 -4.36 20.68 -14.78
N ALA A 224 -4.72 20.72 -13.50
CA ALA A 224 -4.29 21.76 -12.58
C ALA A 224 -2.76 21.77 -12.36
N LEU A 225 -2.13 20.61 -12.23
CA LEU A 225 -0.67 20.50 -12.14
C LEU A 225 0.04 21.00 -13.42
N MET A 226 -0.47 20.62 -14.60
CA MET A 226 0.09 21.07 -15.85
C MET A 226 -0.04 22.60 -16.04
N GLN A 227 -1.16 23.20 -15.64
CA GLN A 227 -1.35 24.65 -15.64
C GLN A 227 -0.43 25.35 -14.63
N GLY A 228 -0.25 24.81 -13.42
CA GLY A 228 0.67 25.32 -12.40
C GLY A 228 2.14 25.29 -12.84
N LEU A 229 2.54 24.29 -13.62
CA LEU A 229 3.88 24.20 -14.20
C LEU A 229 4.09 25.15 -15.39
N ALA A 230 3.00 25.51 -16.10
CA ALA A 230 3.04 26.45 -17.23
C ALA A 230 2.97 27.93 -16.81
N ALA A 231 2.60 28.23 -15.57
CA ALA A 231 2.57 29.60 -15.06
C ALA A 231 4.00 30.14 -14.90
N PRO A 232 4.37 31.29 -15.51
CA PRO A 232 5.69 31.87 -15.33
C PRO A 232 5.89 32.20 -13.84
N ARG A 233 7.06 31.83 -13.29
CA ARG A 233 7.47 32.29 -11.98
C ARG A 233 7.38 33.82 -12.00
N ARG A 234 6.51 34.40 -11.17
CA ARG A 234 6.54 35.84 -10.94
C ARG A 234 7.86 36.13 -10.27
N ASP A 235 8.82 36.64 -11.04
CA ASP A 235 10.05 37.19 -10.52
C ASP A 235 9.65 38.30 -9.56
N GLY A 236 9.87 38.04 -8.29
CA GLY A 236 9.75 39.06 -7.25
C GLY A 236 10.84 40.10 -7.47
N SER A 237 10.59 41.09 -8.31
CA SER A 237 11.36 42.32 -8.29
C SER A 237 11.02 43.04 -7.00
N VAL A 238 11.89 42.87 -6.03
CA VAL A 238 11.96 43.77 -4.86
C VAL A 238 12.64 45.04 -5.35
N ALA A 239 11.87 46.10 -5.41
CA ALA A 239 12.39 47.47 -5.44
C ALA A 239 12.58 47.95 -4.01
#